data_0dfee91668200351036b652a85c565e2
#
_entry.id   0dfee91668200351036b652a85c565e2
#
_cell.length_a   1.000
_cell.length_b   1.000
_cell.length_c   1.000
_cell.angle_alpha   90.00
_cell.angle_beta   90.00
_cell.angle_gamma   90.00
#
_symmetry.space_group_name_H-M   'P 1'
#
loop_
_entity.id
_entity.type
_entity.pdbx_description
1 polymer ?
#
loop_
_entity_poly.entity_id
_entity_poly.type
_entity_poly.pdbx_seq_one_letter_code
_entity_poly.pdbx_strand_id
1 'polypeptide(L)'
;VNMYLQKLNDEQFVAGLIYIDNYEEALESIDDVRRSLFIGLIDKRVNKYFATGAAVVRKLEKDKYLAVFRYKYLEKLLADKFSILEDIKSVKIGNEMTLTLSIGIGTGADNYAGNYDLAKAAMDLALGRGGDQAVVKKGDKILYYGGKSQQMEKNTRVKVRVKAHALRQILDTTDNVLVMGHKLADIDSFGSAIGIYTICRKLGKNVHIVINEVTSSVKPFMKRFIGKDEYPEDLFLLKEEAPEYVDAATVVIVVDVNKPQLTECPELLDKCKDRKSTRLNS
;
A
#
# COMPACT_ATOMS: atom_id res chain seq x y z
N VAL A 1 27.65 2.87 -41.08
CA VAL A 1 27.04 3.83 -40.12
C VAL A 1 25.96 3.14 -39.29
N ASN A 2 25.01 2.42 -39.87
CA ASN A 2 23.92 1.74 -39.12
C ASN A 2 24.41 0.72 -38.07
N MET A 3 25.41 -0.10 -38.41
CA MET A 3 25.95 -1.12 -37.49
C MET A 3 26.66 -0.51 -36.26
N TYR A 4 27.29 0.65 -36.43
CA TYR A 4 27.96 1.37 -35.35
C TYR A 4 26.96 2.03 -34.39
N LEU A 5 25.89 2.64 -34.92
CA LEU A 5 24.80 3.22 -34.17
C LEU A 5 24.03 2.14 -33.38
N GLN A 6 23.83 0.99 -34.00
CA GLN A 6 23.19 -0.15 -33.32
C GLN A 6 24.03 -0.66 -32.17
N LYS A 7 25.34 -0.83 -32.33
CA LYS A 7 26.26 -1.20 -31.26
C LYS A 7 26.27 -0.18 -30.11
N LEU A 8 26.26 1.12 -30.42
CA LEU A 8 26.18 2.17 -29.40
C LEU A 8 24.86 2.11 -28.62
N ASN A 9 23.76 1.85 -29.31
CA ASN A 9 22.44 1.71 -28.66
C ASN A 9 22.39 0.45 -27.78
N ASP A 10 22.94 -0.67 -28.25
CA ASP A 10 22.96 -1.95 -27.51
C ASP A 10 23.74 -1.91 -26.21
N GLU A 11 24.75 -1.04 -26.13
CA GLU A 11 25.60 -0.86 -24.96
C GLU A 11 25.08 0.22 -23.98
N GLN A 12 23.99 0.94 -24.34
CA GLN A 12 23.35 1.89 -23.42
C GLN A 12 22.80 1.18 -22.19
N PHE A 13 22.88 1.83 -21.02
CA PHE A 13 22.32 1.30 -19.80
C PHE A 13 20.83 1.60 -19.69
N VAL A 14 20.10 0.63 -19.17
CA VAL A 14 18.69 0.68 -18.85
C VAL A 14 18.54 0.61 -17.34
N ALA A 15 17.67 1.42 -16.78
CA ALA A 15 17.30 1.35 -15.37
C ALA A 15 15.98 0.58 -15.21
N GLY A 16 15.94 -0.31 -14.23
CA GLY A 16 14.75 -1.06 -13.85
C GLY A 16 14.50 -0.97 -12.36
N LEU A 17 13.31 -0.57 -11.96
CA LEU A 17 12.82 -0.64 -10.60
C LEU A 17 11.90 -1.85 -10.48
N ILE A 18 12.04 -2.62 -9.42
CA ILE A 18 11.22 -3.81 -9.15
C ILE A 18 10.70 -3.70 -7.73
N TYR A 19 9.38 -3.67 -7.57
CA TYR A 19 8.70 -3.57 -6.28
C TYR A 19 7.82 -4.78 -6.07
N ILE A 20 7.81 -5.28 -4.85
CA ILE A 20 6.88 -6.33 -4.43
C ILE A 20 5.66 -5.63 -3.84
N ASP A 21 4.51 -5.76 -4.52
CA ASP A 21 3.33 -4.92 -4.25
C ASP A 21 2.69 -5.16 -2.87
N ASN A 22 2.68 -6.40 -2.39
CA ASN A 22 1.98 -6.83 -1.17
C ASN A 22 2.92 -7.59 -0.23
N TYR A 23 4.14 -7.07 -0.04
CA TYR A 23 5.21 -7.73 0.70
C TYR A 23 4.87 -7.96 2.18
N GLU A 24 4.41 -6.94 2.89
CA GLU A 24 4.11 -7.03 4.32
C GLU A 24 2.89 -7.95 4.56
N GLU A 25 1.84 -7.81 3.76
CA GLU A 25 0.64 -8.64 3.86
C GLU A 25 0.94 -10.13 3.61
N ALA A 26 1.83 -10.42 2.65
CA ALA A 26 2.25 -11.80 2.40
C ALA A 26 3.06 -12.37 3.56
N LEU A 27 3.79 -11.54 4.31
CA LEU A 27 4.57 -11.96 5.47
C LEU A 27 3.74 -12.14 6.75
N GLU A 28 2.60 -11.47 6.88
CA GLU A 28 1.75 -11.54 8.07
C GLU A 28 1.26 -12.98 8.38
N SER A 29 1.02 -13.78 7.34
CA SER A 29 0.54 -15.16 7.46
C SER A 29 1.66 -16.20 7.62
N ILE A 30 2.94 -15.77 7.62
CA ILE A 30 4.10 -16.68 7.62
C ILE A 30 4.81 -16.63 8.96
N ASP A 31 5.11 -17.79 9.54
CA ASP A 31 5.92 -17.90 10.75
C ASP A 31 7.38 -17.43 10.54
N ASP A 32 8.07 -17.09 11.62
CA ASP A 32 9.40 -16.46 11.56
C ASP A 32 10.46 -17.32 10.87
N VAL A 33 10.38 -18.65 10.99
CA VAL A 33 11.32 -19.58 10.35
C VAL A 33 11.14 -19.58 8.83
N ARG A 34 9.89 -19.65 8.38
CA ARG A 34 9.55 -19.65 6.95
C ARG A 34 9.72 -18.29 6.32
N ARG A 35 9.59 -17.21 7.11
CA ARG A 35 9.77 -15.82 6.65
C ARG A 35 11.14 -15.61 6.02
N SER A 36 12.22 -16.04 6.66
CA SER A 36 13.58 -15.95 6.13
C SER A 36 13.75 -16.73 4.83
N LEU A 37 13.14 -17.93 4.75
CA LEU A 37 13.15 -18.74 3.53
C LEU A 37 12.35 -18.06 2.40
N PHE A 38 11.21 -17.50 2.70
CA PHE A 38 10.35 -16.77 1.75
C PHE A 38 11.10 -15.59 1.13
N ILE A 39 11.72 -14.74 1.98
CA ILE A 39 12.52 -13.60 1.53
C ILE A 39 13.69 -14.08 0.65
N GLY A 40 14.43 -15.09 1.09
CA GLY A 40 15.57 -15.63 0.35
C GLY A 40 15.16 -16.21 -1.02
N LEU A 41 13.96 -16.79 -1.11
CA LEU A 41 13.44 -17.32 -2.38
C LEU A 41 13.07 -16.20 -3.35
N ILE A 42 12.45 -15.14 -2.86
CA ILE A 42 12.14 -13.94 -3.67
C ILE A 42 13.44 -13.32 -4.19
N ASP A 43 14.38 -13.05 -3.29
CA ASP A 43 15.69 -12.49 -3.64
C ASP A 43 16.38 -13.34 -4.72
N LYS A 44 16.36 -14.67 -4.56
CA LYS A 44 16.94 -15.61 -5.53
C LYS A 44 16.24 -15.52 -6.89
N ARG A 45 14.92 -15.44 -6.94
CA ARG A 45 14.15 -15.37 -8.20
C ARG A 45 14.41 -14.07 -8.93
N VAL A 46 14.33 -12.93 -8.23
CA VAL A 46 14.62 -11.61 -8.82
C VAL A 46 16.05 -11.57 -9.38
N ASN A 47 17.02 -11.95 -8.57
CA ASN A 47 18.42 -11.95 -9.00
C ASN A 47 18.67 -12.91 -10.19
N LYS A 48 18.12 -14.13 -10.15
CA LYS A 48 18.26 -15.12 -11.23
C LYS A 48 17.67 -14.62 -12.54
N TYR A 49 16.50 -14.00 -12.49
CA TYR A 49 15.81 -13.51 -13.67
C TYR A 49 16.63 -12.43 -14.39
N PHE A 50 17.08 -11.42 -13.66
CA PHE A 50 17.86 -10.33 -14.24
C PHE A 50 19.33 -10.71 -14.52
N ALA A 51 19.91 -11.70 -13.82
CA ALA A 51 21.25 -12.19 -14.11
C ALA A 51 21.39 -12.76 -15.52
N THR A 52 20.32 -13.28 -16.11
CA THR A 52 20.32 -13.74 -17.53
C THR A 52 20.60 -12.59 -18.50
N GLY A 53 20.37 -11.34 -18.08
CA GLY A 53 20.67 -10.10 -18.82
C GLY A 53 21.99 -9.45 -18.44
N ALA A 54 22.88 -10.13 -17.70
CA ALA A 54 24.07 -9.53 -17.10
C ALA A 54 23.75 -8.23 -16.33
N ALA A 55 22.59 -8.17 -15.71
CA ALA A 55 22.16 -7.02 -14.90
C ALA A 55 22.88 -7.03 -13.54
N VAL A 56 23.21 -5.84 -13.08
CA VAL A 56 23.52 -5.61 -11.65
C VAL A 56 22.20 -5.35 -10.95
N VAL A 57 21.84 -6.24 -10.01
CA VAL A 57 20.64 -6.08 -9.18
C VAL A 57 21.06 -5.72 -7.77
N ARG A 58 20.50 -4.63 -7.24
CA ARG A 58 20.71 -4.19 -5.87
C ARG A 58 19.38 -4.06 -5.15
N LYS A 59 19.28 -4.69 -3.99
CA LYS A 59 18.17 -4.48 -3.07
C LYS A 59 18.30 -3.11 -2.41
N LEU A 60 17.31 -2.25 -2.55
CA LEU A 60 17.28 -0.90 -1.99
C LEU A 60 16.58 -0.90 -0.63
N GLU A 61 15.44 -1.57 -0.55
CA GLU A 61 14.61 -1.72 0.63
C GLU A 61 14.15 -3.18 0.77
N LYS A 62 13.35 -3.50 1.76
CA LYS A 62 12.87 -4.86 2.01
C LYS A 62 12.16 -5.47 0.79
N ASP A 63 11.40 -4.65 0.11
CA ASP A 63 10.48 -4.97 -1.00
C ASP A 63 10.89 -4.34 -2.33
N LYS A 64 12.00 -3.57 -2.40
CA LYS A 64 12.39 -2.79 -3.57
C LYS A 64 13.78 -3.14 -4.06
N TYR A 65 13.91 -3.29 -5.38
CA TYR A 65 15.17 -3.57 -6.05
C TYR A 65 15.40 -2.59 -7.20
N LEU A 66 16.67 -2.32 -7.46
CA LEU A 66 17.16 -1.62 -8.64
C LEU A 66 17.93 -2.62 -9.50
N ALA A 67 17.60 -2.71 -10.78
CA ALA A 67 18.35 -3.44 -11.78
C ALA A 67 18.94 -2.46 -12.80
N VAL A 68 20.22 -2.63 -13.13
CA VAL A 68 20.89 -1.87 -14.19
C VAL A 68 21.49 -2.85 -15.17
N PHE A 69 21.16 -2.71 -16.45
CA PHE A 69 21.58 -3.63 -17.48
C PHE A 69 21.70 -2.92 -18.83
N ARG A 70 22.30 -3.59 -19.83
CA ARG A 70 22.49 -3.01 -21.15
C ARG A 70 21.24 -3.19 -22.02
N TYR A 71 20.99 -2.23 -22.93
CA TYR A 71 19.79 -2.20 -23.77
C TYR A 71 19.56 -3.49 -24.56
N LYS A 72 20.62 -4.12 -25.08
CA LYS A 72 20.53 -5.40 -25.80
C LYS A 72 19.82 -6.52 -25.04
N TYR A 73 19.77 -6.42 -23.70
CA TYR A 73 19.06 -7.40 -22.86
C TYR A 73 17.60 -7.03 -22.66
N LEU A 74 17.23 -5.75 -22.85
CA LEU A 74 15.84 -5.34 -22.76
C LEU A 74 14.99 -6.10 -23.80
N GLU A 75 15.49 -6.32 -25.01
CA GLU A 75 14.76 -7.06 -26.04
C GLU A 75 14.41 -8.48 -25.59
N LYS A 76 15.29 -9.15 -24.83
CA LYS A 76 15.01 -10.47 -24.27
C LYS A 76 13.90 -10.41 -23.23
N LEU A 77 13.90 -9.40 -22.34
CA LEU A 77 12.85 -9.20 -21.35
C LEU A 77 11.50 -8.90 -22.00
N LEU A 78 11.51 -8.11 -23.10
CA LEU A 78 10.31 -7.80 -23.87
C LEU A 78 9.76 -9.06 -24.58
N ALA A 79 10.63 -9.87 -25.17
CA ALA A 79 10.26 -11.13 -25.84
C ALA A 79 9.69 -12.15 -24.82
N ASP A 80 10.27 -12.22 -23.64
CA ASP A 80 9.83 -13.04 -22.51
C ASP A 80 8.56 -12.49 -21.84
N LYS A 81 8.13 -11.28 -22.18
CA LYS A 81 6.97 -10.59 -21.60
C LYS A 81 7.01 -10.50 -20.08
N PHE A 82 8.21 -10.41 -19.52
CA PHE A 82 8.44 -10.35 -18.08
C PHE A 82 7.81 -11.53 -17.32
N SER A 83 8.17 -12.75 -17.71
CA SER A 83 7.67 -14.01 -17.13
C SER A 83 7.86 -14.10 -15.60
N ILE A 84 8.77 -13.33 -15.03
CA ILE A 84 8.99 -13.20 -13.59
C ILE A 84 7.70 -12.78 -12.84
N LEU A 85 6.79 -12.04 -13.49
CA LEU A 85 5.50 -11.66 -12.90
C LEU A 85 4.69 -12.89 -12.49
N GLU A 86 4.67 -13.91 -13.34
CA GLU A 86 3.97 -15.17 -13.04
C GLU A 86 4.83 -16.11 -12.16
N ASP A 87 6.15 -16.08 -12.34
CA ASP A 87 7.05 -16.88 -11.52
C ASP A 87 6.94 -16.50 -10.02
N ILE A 88 6.93 -15.21 -9.70
CA ILE A 88 6.77 -14.73 -8.32
C ILE A 88 5.44 -15.18 -7.71
N LYS A 89 4.35 -15.19 -8.46
CA LYS A 89 3.03 -15.66 -7.98
C LYS A 89 3.04 -17.12 -7.57
N SER A 90 3.95 -17.91 -8.12
CA SER A 90 4.10 -19.35 -7.79
C SER A 90 4.76 -19.60 -6.44
N VAL A 91 5.31 -18.57 -5.77
CA VAL A 91 5.93 -18.70 -4.44
C VAL A 91 4.86 -18.96 -3.40
N LYS A 92 4.88 -20.17 -2.83
CA LYS A 92 3.97 -20.61 -1.77
C LYS A 92 4.77 -21.28 -0.66
N ILE A 93 4.97 -20.58 0.44
CA ILE A 93 5.66 -21.06 1.65
C ILE A 93 4.80 -20.73 2.88
N GLY A 94 3.52 -21.11 2.82
CA GLY A 94 2.58 -20.82 3.91
C GLY A 94 1.94 -19.43 3.83
N ASN A 95 2.27 -18.63 2.83
CA ASN A 95 1.59 -17.36 2.58
C ASN A 95 0.17 -17.59 2.06
N GLU A 96 -0.81 -16.97 2.68
CA GLU A 96 -2.22 -17.01 2.25
C GLU A 96 -2.45 -16.15 1.01
N MET A 97 -1.74 -15.01 0.92
CA MET A 97 -1.84 -14.11 -0.20
C MET A 97 -0.82 -14.45 -1.30
N THR A 98 -1.26 -14.40 -2.54
CA THR A 98 -0.36 -14.52 -3.70
C THR A 98 0.49 -13.28 -3.82
N LEU A 99 1.81 -13.46 -3.87
CA LEU A 99 2.75 -12.37 -4.07
C LEU A 99 2.65 -11.80 -5.48
N THR A 100 2.66 -10.49 -5.62
CA THR A 100 2.68 -9.79 -6.91
C THR A 100 3.87 -8.84 -7.01
N LEU A 101 4.23 -8.49 -8.23
CA LEU A 101 5.43 -7.74 -8.54
C LEU A 101 5.09 -6.64 -9.56
N SER A 102 5.57 -5.43 -9.30
CA SER A 102 5.53 -4.32 -10.26
C SER A 102 6.94 -4.02 -10.75
N ILE A 103 7.07 -3.77 -12.06
CA ILE A 103 8.36 -3.45 -12.70
C ILE A 103 8.22 -2.17 -13.50
N GLY A 104 9.09 -1.20 -13.24
CA GLY A 104 9.23 0.02 -14.04
C GLY A 104 10.58 0.06 -14.74
N ILE A 105 10.59 0.09 -16.07
CA ILE A 105 11.80 0.16 -16.88
C ILE A 105 11.89 1.52 -17.56
N GLY A 106 13.06 2.16 -17.45
CA GLY A 106 13.37 3.44 -18.11
C GLY A 106 14.58 3.34 -19.02
N THR A 107 14.45 3.87 -20.24
CA THR A 107 15.50 3.87 -21.25
C THR A 107 15.31 4.98 -22.27
N GLY A 108 16.38 5.35 -22.99
CA GLY A 108 16.34 6.32 -24.07
C GLY A 108 16.40 7.78 -23.63
N ALA A 109 16.80 8.06 -22.39
CA ALA A 109 17.20 9.39 -21.96
C ALA A 109 18.67 9.67 -22.31
N ASP A 110 19.06 10.93 -22.28
CA ASP A 110 20.41 11.38 -22.64
C ASP A 110 21.49 10.95 -21.62
N ASN A 111 21.07 10.55 -20.43
CA ASN A 111 21.96 10.14 -19.34
C ASN A 111 21.32 9.08 -18.43
N TYR A 112 22.14 8.51 -17.53
CA TYR A 112 21.71 7.42 -16.63
C TYR A 112 20.67 7.87 -15.60
N ALA A 113 20.78 9.11 -15.10
CA ALA A 113 19.82 9.67 -14.16
C ALA A 113 18.43 9.82 -14.82
N GLY A 114 18.39 10.30 -16.07
CA GLY A 114 17.17 10.39 -16.85
C GLY A 114 16.52 9.02 -17.08
N ASN A 115 17.31 7.96 -17.34
CA ASN A 115 16.75 6.61 -17.44
C ASN A 115 16.16 6.13 -16.11
N TYR A 116 16.75 6.50 -14.99
CA TYR A 116 16.20 6.20 -13.68
C TYR A 116 14.89 6.96 -13.41
N ASP A 117 14.80 8.23 -13.82
CA ASP A 117 13.56 9.01 -13.70
C ASP A 117 12.45 8.47 -14.62
N LEU A 118 12.80 8.00 -15.82
CA LEU A 118 11.86 7.28 -16.69
C LEU A 118 11.39 5.96 -16.04
N ALA A 119 12.29 5.25 -15.33
CA ALA A 119 11.93 4.02 -14.61
C ALA A 119 10.98 4.30 -13.44
N LYS A 120 11.18 5.41 -12.71
CA LYS A 120 10.23 5.87 -11.67
C LYS A 120 8.87 6.18 -12.27
N ALA A 121 8.81 6.98 -13.34
CA ALA A 121 7.55 7.29 -14.01
C ALA A 121 6.85 6.02 -14.54
N ALA A 122 7.61 5.03 -15.03
CA ALA A 122 7.06 3.74 -15.42
C ALA A 122 6.52 2.95 -14.23
N MET A 123 7.21 2.99 -13.08
CA MET A 123 6.74 2.37 -11.84
C MET A 123 5.45 3.00 -11.33
N ASP A 124 5.37 4.34 -11.31
CA ASP A 124 4.16 5.06 -10.92
C ASP A 124 2.96 4.67 -11.80
N LEU A 125 3.18 4.50 -13.10
CA LEU A 125 2.15 3.99 -14.02
C LEU A 125 1.75 2.55 -13.71
N ALA A 126 2.71 1.69 -13.35
CA ALA A 126 2.41 0.30 -12.96
C ALA A 126 1.56 0.25 -11.69
N LEU A 127 1.98 0.97 -10.65
CA LEU A 127 1.27 1.03 -9.36
C LEU A 127 -0.09 1.71 -9.49
N GLY A 128 -0.17 2.83 -10.23
CA GLY A 128 -1.42 3.55 -10.49
C GLY A 128 -2.48 2.73 -11.22
N ARG A 129 -2.09 1.64 -11.90
CA ARG A 129 -2.98 0.67 -12.56
C ARG A 129 -3.27 -0.58 -11.72
N GLY A 130 -2.83 -0.59 -10.47
CA GLY A 130 -3.09 -1.68 -9.52
C GLY A 130 -1.96 -2.70 -9.37
N GLY A 131 -0.76 -2.41 -9.88
CA GLY A 131 0.40 -3.29 -9.76
C GLY A 131 0.34 -4.54 -10.66
N ASP A 132 1.12 -5.57 -10.32
CA ASP A 132 1.17 -6.88 -10.99
C ASP A 132 1.48 -6.77 -12.51
N GLN A 133 2.36 -5.86 -12.88
CA GLN A 133 2.69 -5.58 -14.27
C GLN A 133 4.09 -4.99 -14.45
N ALA A 134 4.61 -5.10 -15.66
CA ALA A 134 5.80 -4.38 -16.08
C ALA A 134 5.42 -3.25 -17.05
N VAL A 135 5.96 -2.07 -16.80
CA VAL A 135 5.83 -0.90 -17.68
C VAL A 135 7.20 -0.50 -18.16
N VAL A 136 7.34 -0.33 -19.46
CA VAL A 136 8.59 0.12 -20.09
C VAL A 136 8.36 1.48 -20.72
N LYS A 137 9.12 2.48 -20.27
CA LYS A 137 9.08 3.84 -20.78
C LYS A 137 10.38 4.14 -21.56
N LYS A 138 10.23 4.41 -22.86
CA LYS A 138 11.31 4.82 -23.75
C LYS A 138 10.97 6.19 -24.34
N GLY A 139 11.52 7.26 -23.72
CA GLY A 139 11.07 8.62 -24.02
C GLY A 139 9.56 8.75 -23.81
N ASP A 140 8.82 9.10 -24.86
CA ASP A 140 7.35 9.24 -24.82
C ASP A 140 6.59 7.91 -25.05
N LYS A 141 7.29 6.87 -25.51
CA LYS A 141 6.67 5.55 -25.74
C LYS A 141 6.54 4.77 -24.43
N ILE A 142 5.35 4.20 -24.21
CA ILE A 142 5.05 3.38 -23.03
C ILE A 142 4.52 2.03 -23.51
N LEU A 143 5.10 0.95 -22.99
CA LEU A 143 4.67 -0.43 -23.23
C LEU A 143 4.26 -1.07 -21.92
N TYR A 144 3.20 -1.87 -21.94
CA TYR A 144 2.66 -2.57 -20.78
C TYR A 144 2.73 -4.07 -21.00
N TYR A 145 3.16 -4.80 -19.96
CA TYR A 145 3.26 -6.26 -19.94
C TYR A 145 2.66 -6.79 -18.63
N GLY A 146 1.92 -7.89 -18.70
CA GLY A 146 1.17 -8.41 -17.55
C GLY A 146 -0.08 -7.59 -17.29
N GLY A 147 -0.48 -7.52 -16.03
CA GLY A 147 -1.66 -6.72 -15.65
C GLY A 147 -2.97 -7.29 -16.17
N LYS A 148 -3.40 -8.45 -15.66
CA LYS A 148 -4.79 -8.87 -15.76
C LYS A 148 -5.64 -8.03 -14.79
N SER A 149 -5.57 -6.71 -14.96
CA SER A 149 -6.18 -5.71 -14.08
C SER A 149 -7.67 -5.88 -13.82
N GLN A 150 -8.38 -6.64 -14.65
CA GLN A 150 -9.80 -6.92 -14.40
C GLN A 150 -10.07 -7.97 -13.31
N GLN A 151 -9.14 -8.90 -13.05
CA GLN A 151 -9.36 -9.91 -12.00
C GLN A 151 -8.90 -9.44 -10.61
N MET A 152 -7.79 -8.68 -10.52
CA MET A 152 -7.36 -8.08 -9.25
C MET A 152 -8.31 -6.96 -8.79
N GLU A 153 -8.75 -6.09 -9.71
CA GLU A 153 -9.77 -5.08 -9.40
C GLU A 153 -11.08 -5.71 -8.93
N LYS A 154 -11.51 -6.82 -9.55
CA LYS A 154 -12.69 -7.56 -9.08
C LYS A 154 -12.47 -8.18 -7.70
N ASN A 155 -11.30 -8.79 -7.43
CA ASN A 155 -11.00 -9.37 -6.11
C ASN A 155 -10.84 -8.31 -5.03
N THR A 156 -10.17 -7.19 -5.32
CA THR A 156 -10.04 -6.06 -4.39
C THR A 156 -11.41 -5.43 -4.14
N ARG A 157 -12.21 -5.18 -5.16
CA ARG A 157 -13.57 -4.66 -5.00
C ARG A 157 -14.49 -5.63 -4.23
N VAL A 158 -14.36 -6.93 -4.45
CA VAL A 158 -15.11 -7.93 -3.68
C VAL A 158 -14.64 -7.94 -2.22
N LYS A 159 -13.33 -7.95 -1.96
CA LYS A 159 -12.79 -7.87 -0.59
C LYS A 159 -13.19 -6.58 0.12
N VAL A 160 -13.10 -5.43 -0.56
CA VAL A 160 -13.56 -4.14 -0.02
C VAL A 160 -15.06 -4.18 0.29
N ARG A 161 -15.89 -4.74 -0.60
CA ARG A 161 -17.33 -4.90 -0.33
C ARG A 161 -17.60 -5.82 0.84
N VAL A 162 -16.88 -6.94 0.95
CA VAL A 162 -17.02 -7.88 2.08
C VAL A 162 -16.61 -7.20 3.39
N LYS A 163 -15.48 -6.49 3.42
CA LYS A 163 -15.04 -5.70 4.60
C LYS A 163 -16.03 -4.58 4.94
N ALA A 164 -16.52 -3.84 3.94
CA ALA A 164 -17.51 -2.79 4.14
C ALA A 164 -18.85 -3.36 4.66
N HIS A 165 -19.27 -4.54 4.16
CA HIS A 165 -20.47 -5.21 4.66
C HIS A 165 -20.29 -5.71 6.10
N ALA A 166 -19.14 -6.28 6.44
CA ALA A 166 -18.82 -6.68 7.80
C ALA A 166 -18.79 -5.48 8.75
N LEU A 167 -18.18 -4.36 8.35
CA LEU A 167 -18.22 -3.11 9.12
C LEU A 167 -19.65 -2.65 9.33
N ARG A 168 -20.49 -2.67 8.27
CA ARG A 168 -21.88 -2.28 8.38
C ARG A 168 -22.64 -3.17 9.36
N GLN A 169 -22.47 -4.49 9.33
CA GLN A 169 -23.10 -5.41 10.27
C GLN A 169 -22.73 -5.10 11.73
N ILE A 170 -21.47 -4.73 11.99
CA ILE A 170 -21.03 -4.31 13.33
C ILE A 170 -21.72 -3.00 13.70
N LEU A 171 -21.74 -2.02 12.80
CA LEU A 171 -22.38 -0.72 13.03
C LEU A 171 -23.90 -0.84 13.22
N ASP A 172 -24.57 -1.77 12.55
CA ASP A 172 -26.01 -1.99 12.72
C ASP A 172 -26.38 -2.42 14.16
N THR A 173 -25.45 -3.08 14.87
CA THR A 173 -25.64 -3.52 16.26
C THR A 173 -25.02 -2.55 17.30
N THR A 174 -24.61 -1.35 16.88
CA THR A 174 -23.86 -0.38 17.68
C THR A 174 -24.60 0.93 17.72
N ASP A 175 -24.63 1.60 18.86
CA ASP A 175 -25.23 2.93 19.00
C ASP A 175 -24.14 4.02 19.03
N ASN A 176 -23.02 3.77 19.71
CA ASN A 176 -21.92 4.70 19.89
C ASN A 176 -20.64 4.21 19.16
N VAL A 177 -19.95 5.11 18.50
CA VAL A 177 -18.70 4.83 17.77
C VAL A 177 -17.64 5.82 18.18
N LEU A 178 -16.49 5.32 18.63
CA LEU A 178 -15.29 6.12 18.84
C LEU A 178 -14.29 5.80 17.74
N VAL A 179 -13.79 6.83 17.08
CA VAL A 179 -12.77 6.67 16.01
C VAL A 179 -11.47 7.29 16.51
N MET A 180 -10.36 6.58 16.35
CA MET A 180 -9.04 7.12 16.70
C MET A 180 -7.98 6.69 15.70
N GLY A 181 -6.98 7.53 15.49
CA GLY A 181 -5.79 7.26 14.71
C GLY A 181 -4.54 7.08 15.56
N HIS A 182 -3.38 7.40 15.01
CA HIS A 182 -2.11 7.38 15.73
C HIS A 182 -1.85 8.73 16.44
N LYS A 183 -1.04 8.71 17.54
CA LYS A 183 -0.76 9.84 18.46
C LYS A 183 -0.29 11.14 17.79
N LEU A 184 0.41 11.04 16.67
CA LEU A 184 0.86 12.21 15.90
C LEU A 184 0.03 12.32 14.63
N ALA A 185 -1.25 12.67 14.78
CA ALA A 185 -2.19 12.70 13.67
C ALA A 185 -1.64 13.47 12.47
N ASP A 186 -1.62 12.81 11.32
CA ASP A 186 -1.34 13.41 10.02
C ASP A 186 -2.64 13.56 9.21
N ILE A 187 -2.52 14.02 7.97
CA ILE A 187 -3.68 14.27 7.10
C ILE A 187 -4.39 12.96 6.73
N ASP A 188 -3.65 11.86 6.57
CA ASP A 188 -4.21 10.57 6.15
C ASP A 188 -5.00 9.95 7.30
N SER A 189 -4.45 9.96 8.51
CA SER A 189 -5.12 9.52 9.73
C SER A 189 -6.38 10.34 10.02
N PHE A 190 -6.26 11.68 9.97
CA PHE A 190 -7.39 12.58 10.17
C PHE A 190 -8.47 12.40 9.08
N GLY A 191 -8.09 12.32 7.81
CA GLY A 191 -9.01 12.12 6.69
C GLY A 191 -9.77 10.80 6.79
N SER A 192 -9.07 9.73 7.19
CA SER A 192 -9.67 8.42 7.43
C SER A 192 -10.67 8.45 8.57
N ALA A 193 -10.35 9.13 9.69
CA ALA A 193 -11.26 9.30 10.82
C ALA A 193 -12.52 10.08 10.43
N ILE A 194 -12.39 11.18 9.69
CA ILE A 194 -13.53 11.95 9.17
C ILE A 194 -14.37 11.11 8.18
N GLY A 195 -13.74 10.27 7.37
CA GLY A 195 -14.44 9.35 6.46
C GLY A 195 -15.35 8.37 7.22
N ILE A 196 -14.83 7.73 8.27
CA ILE A 196 -15.60 6.84 9.15
C ILE A 196 -16.71 7.61 9.88
N TYR A 197 -16.40 8.79 10.44
CA TYR A 197 -17.39 9.67 11.06
C TYR A 197 -18.58 9.93 10.12
N THR A 198 -18.28 10.30 8.87
CA THR A 198 -19.32 10.63 7.88
C THR A 198 -20.21 9.42 7.57
N ILE A 199 -19.62 8.22 7.46
CA ILE A 199 -20.37 6.98 7.22
C ILE A 199 -21.27 6.67 8.41
N CYS A 200 -20.73 6.68 9.63
CA CYS A 200 -21.46 6.36 10.86
C CYS A 200 -22.59 7.35 11.13
N ARG A 201 -22.36 8.65 10.91
CA ARG A 201 -23.38 9.68 11.04
C ARG A 201 -24.53 9.47 10.06
N LYS A 202 -24.27 9.10 8.80
CA LYS A 202 -25.29 8.75 7.81
C LYS A 202 -26.10 7.51 8.20
N LEU A 203 -25.54 6.62 9.01
CA LEU A 203 -26.23 5.47 9.59
C LEU A 203 -26.96 5.80 10.90
N GLY A 204 -27.02 7.08 11.30
CA GLY A 204 -27.71 7.54 12.50
C GLY A 204 -27.02 7.17 13.80
N LYS A 205 -25.68 6.96 13.77
CA LYS A 205 -24.89 6.60 14.96
C LYS A 205 -24.32 7.83 15.66
N ASN A 206 -24.17 7.75 17.00
CA ASN A 206 -23.37 8.69 17.77
C ASN A 206 -21.89 8.42 17.52
N VAL A 207 -21.19 9.42 17.02
CA VAL A 207 -19.79 9.23 16.58
C VAL A 207 -18.91 10.35 17.07
N HIS A 208 -17.79 10.01 17.68
CA HIS A 208 -16.78 10.95 18.13
C HIS A 208 -15.40 10.52 17.64
N ILE A 209 -14.52 11.50 17.42
CA ILE A 209 -13.14 11.29 17.00
C ILE A 209 -12.21 11.64 18.17
N VAL A 210 -11.42 10.70 18.62
CA VAL A 210 -10.43 10.92 19.69
C VAL A 210 -9.16 11.48 19.05
N ILE A 211 -8.77 12.70 19.45
CA ILE A 211 -7.57 13.38 18.98
C ILE A 211 -7.01 14.28 20.09
N ASN A 212 -5.76 14.07 20.50
CA ASN A 212 -5.14 14.80 21.59
C ASN A 212 -4.31 15.98 21.11
N GLU A 213 -3.39 15.71 20.17
CA GLU A 213 -2.50 16.73 19.63
C GLU A 213 -2.84 17.04 18.19
N VAL A 214 -3.19 18.28 17.95
CA VAL A 214 -3.50 18.76 16.59
C VAL A 214 -2.23 19.30 15.96
N THR A 215 -1.64 18.52 15.06
CA THR A 215 -0.46 18.93 14.30
C THR A 215 -0.74 20.13 13.38
N SER A 216 0.31 20.84 12.97
CA SER A 216 0.19 21.98 12.05
C SER A 216 -0.43 21.60 10.71
N SER A 217 -0.24 20.35 10.26
CA SER A 217 -0.83 19.82 9.04
C SER A 217 -2.33 19.55 9.15
N VAL A 218 -2.83 19.10 10.31
CA VAL A 218 -4.24 18.79 10.56
C VAL A 218 -5.07 20.02 10.93
N LYS A 219 -4.46 20.98 11.63
CA LYS A 219 -5.14 22.16 12.16
C LYS A 219 -6.02 22.93 11.14
N PRO A 220 -5.58 23.17 9.89
CA PRO A 220 -6.41 23.88 8.89
C PRO A 220 -7.67 23.11 8.49
N PHE A 221 -7.59 21.76 8.48
CA PHE A 221 -8.71 20.88 8.13
C PHE A 221 -9.69 20.77 9.29
N MET A 222 -9.21 20.62 10.51
CA MET A 222 -10.03 20.51 11.73
C MET A 222 -10.91 21.76 11.95
N LYS A 223 -10.40 22.95 11.65
CA LYS A 223 -11.15 24.21 11.70
C LYS A 223 -12.42 24.22 10.82
N ARG A 224 -12.54 23.34 9.84
CA ARG A 224 -13.73 23.24 9.00
C ARG A 224 -14.91 22.60 9.71
N PHE A 225 -14.68 21.93 10.83
CA PHE A 225 -15.66 21.17 11.60
C PHE A 225 -16.03 21.86 12.91
N ILE A 226 -15.10 22.59 13.52
CA ILE A 226 -15.29 23.24 14.83
C ILE A 226 -16.13 24.50 14.70
N GLY A 227 -17.08 24.71 15.60
CA GLY A 227 -17.90 25.91 15.71
C GLY A 227 -18.88 26.13 14.57
N LYS A 228 -19.33 25.04 13.95
CA LYS A 228 -20.35 25.05 12.89
C LYS A 228 -21.58 24.28 13.35
N ASP A 229 -22.76 24.83 13.15
CA ASP A 229 -24.05 24.23 13.52
C ASP A 229 -24.30 22.84 12.90
N GLU A 230 -23.58 22.53 11.83
CA GLU A 230 -23.68 21.25 11.11
C GLU A 230 -23.03 20.09 11.87
N TYR A 231 -22.10 20.37 12.80
CA TYR A 231 -21.34 19.37 13.54
C TYR A 231 -21.55 19.54 15.05
N PRO A 232 -21.65 18.44 15.82
CA PRO A 232 -21.78 18.51 17.27
C PRO A 232 -20.50 19.07 17.91
N GLU A 233 -20.67 19.75 19.05
CA GLU A 233 -19.52 20.34 19.77
C GLU A 233 -18.54 19.30 20.27
N ASP A 234 -19.04 18.11 20.61
CA ASP A 234 -18.31 16.94 21.09
C ASP A 234 -17.83 15.99 19.97
N LEU A 235 -17.77 16.49 18.72
CA LEU A 235 -17.22 15.73 17.60
C LEU A 235 -15.79 15.24 17.86
N PHE A 236 -14.95 16.09 18.48
CA PHE A 236 -13.57 15.78 18.83
C PHE A 236 -13.44 15.69 20.33
N LEU A 237 -12.96 14.54 20.82
CA LEU A 237 -12.74 14.27 22.23
C LEU A 237 -11.25 14.14 22.54
N LEU A 238 -10.86 14.58 23.72
CA LEU A 238 -9.55 14.27 24.28
C LEU A 238 -9.55 12.83 24.86
N LYS A 239 -8.38 12.25 25.04
CA LYS A 239 -8.25 10.87 25.59
C LYS A 239 -8.81 10.76 27.02
N GLU A 240 -8.82 11.87 27.78
CA GLU A 240 -9.38 11.94 29.13
C GLU A 240 -10.91 11.84 29.11
N GLU A 241 -11.55 12.39 28.07
CA GLU A 241 -13.00 12.45 27.92
C GLU A 241 -13.56 11.18 27.28
N ALA A 242 -12.81 10.59 26.33
CA ALA A 242 -13.26 9.45 25.54
C ALA A 242 -13.77 8.24 26.36
N PRO A 243 -13.22 7.90 27.55
CA PRO A 243 -13.73 6.80 28.36
C PRO A 243 -15.14 6.99 28.90
N GLU A 244 -15.65 8.23 28.96
CA GLU A 244 -17.02 8.56 29.45
C GLU A 244 -18.08 8.20 28.38
N TYR A 245 -17.66 8.13 27.10
CA TYR A 245 -18.50 7.78 25.96
C TYR A 245 -18.52 6.27 25.65
N VAL A 246 -17.87 5.45 26.48
CA VAL A 246 -17.80 4.00 26.31
C VAL A 246 -18.89 3.29 27.11
N ASP A 247 -19.82 2.66 26.44
CA ASP A 247 -20.83 1.77 27.01
C ASP A 247 -20.76 0.35 26.41
N ALA A 248 -21.77 -0.48 26.73
CA ALA A 248 -21.83 -1.86 26.24
C ALA A 248 -22.06 -2.00 24.74
N ALA A 249 -22.59 -0.95 24.11
CA ALA A 249 -22.91 -0.90 22.68
C ALA A 249 -21.90 -0.04 21.89
N THR A 250 -20.78 0.35 22.52
CA THR A 250 -19.76 1.18 21.88
C THR A 250 -18.77 0.34 21.09
N VAL A 251 -18.48 0.77 19.86
CA VAL A 251 -17.41 0.21 19.01
C VAL A 251 -16.30 1.23 18.84
N VAL A 252 -15.05 0.78 19.04
CA VAL A 252 -13.86 1.58 18.77
C VAL A 252 -13.28 1.19 17.40
N ILE A 253 -13.18 2.15 16.50
CA ILE A 253 -12.60 1.99 15.16
C ILE A 253 -11.24 2.68 15.15
N VAL A 254 -10.20 1.89 14.85
CA VAL A 254 -8.83 2.39 14.74
C VAL A 254 -8.47 2.52 13.26
N VAL A 255 -7.98 3.69 12.87
CA VAL A 255 -7.59 4.00 11.49
C VAL A 255 -6.10 4.36 11.43
N ASP A 256 -5.45 3.97 10.34
CA ASP A 256 -4.08 4.36 10.00
C ASP A 256 -3.04 4.10 11.10
N VAL A 257 -3.19 3.00 11.82
CA VAL A 257 -2.20 2.57 12.83
C VAL A 257 -2.22 1.05 13.01
N ASN A 258 -1.05 0.45 13.03
CA ASN A 258 -0.89 -1.01 13.13
C ASN A 258 -0.52 -1.52 14.54
N LYS A 259 -0.11 -0.61 15.46
CA LYS A 259 0.29 -0.97 16.83
C LYS A 259 -0.60 -0.28 17.85
N PRO A 260 -1.23 -1.03 18.78
CA PRO A 260 -2.11 -0.47 19.81
C PRO A 260 -1.49 0.67 20.62
N GLN A 261 -0.19 0.56 20.93
CA GLN A 261 0.54 1.53 21.75
C GLN A 261 0.73 2.89 21.06
N LEU A 262 0.57 2.92 19.74
CA LEU A 262 0.71 4.13 18.94
C LEU A 262 -0.61 4.86 18.69
N THR A 263 -1.74 4.30 19.14
CA THR A 263 -3.07 4.95 19.04
C THR A 263 -3.20 6.16 19.95
N GLU A 264 -4.13 7.06 19.64
CA GLU A 264 -4.44 8.24 20.47
C GLU A 264 -4.80 7.89 21.92
N CYS A 265 -5.53 6.80 22.13
CA CYS A 265 -5.92 6.32 23.44
C CYS A 265 -5.84 4.79 23.53
N PRO A 266 -4.67 4.20 23.84
CA PRO A 266 -4.51 2.75 23.94
C PRO A 266 -5.41 2.09 24.99
N GLU A 267 -5.74 2.83 26.05
CA GLU A 267 -6.57 2.36 27.17
C GLU A 267 -8.01 2.02 26.74
N LEU A 268 -8.53 2.68 25.70
CA LEU A 268 -9.83 2.35 25.11
C LEU A 268 -9.85 0.95 24.53
N LEU A 269 -8.73 0.51 23.94
CA LEU A 269 -8.62 -0.84 23.36
C LEU A 269 -8.66 -1.91 24.44
N ASP A 270 -8.09 -1.66 25.61
CA ASP A 270 -8.13 -2.60 26.72
C ASP A 270 -9.51 -2.68 27.34
N LYS A 271 -10.20 -1.55 27.50
CA LYS A 271 -11.60 -1.52 27.96
C LYS A 271 -12.57 -2.22 26.99
N CYS A 272 -12.26 -2.24 25.69
CA CYS A 272 -13.12 -2.85 24.66
C CYS A 272 -12.73 -4.29 24.31
N LYS A 273 -11.59 -4.83 24.76
CA LYS A 273 -11.15 -6.21 24.51
C LYS A 273 -12.12 -7.25 25.07
N ASP A 274 -12.77 -6.97 26.18
CA ASP A 274 -13.78 -7.84 26.78
C ASP A 274 -15.13 -7.83 26.03
N ARG A 275 -15.27 -6.98 25.00
CA ARG A 275 -16.53 -6.68 24.31
C ARG A 275 -16.35 -6.56 22.79
N LYS A 276 -15.98 -7.64 22.09
CA LYS A 276 -15.95 -7.75 20.61
C LYS A 276 -15.31 -6.56 19.88
N SER A 277 -14.03 -6.31 20.05
CA SER A 277 -13.29 -5.34 19.24
C SER A 277 -12.99 -5.91 17.85
N THR A 278 -13.38 -5.22 16.80
CA THR A 278 -13.02 -5.56 15.41
C THR A 278 -11.96 -4.59 14.92
N ARG A 279 -10.76 -5.09 14.62
CA ARG A 279 -9.73 -4.32 13.91
C ARG A 279 -10.02 -4.34 12.43
N LEU A 280 -10.18 -3.16 11.84
CA LEU A 280 -10.10 -2.96 10.40
C LEU A 280 -8.69 -2.46 10.12
N ASN A 281 -7.80 -3.34 9.70
CA ASN A 281 -6.52 -2.93 9.12
C ASN A 281 -6.80 -2.42 7.70
N SER A 282 -6.36 -1.20 7.44
CA SER A 282 -6.35 -0.57 6.12
C SER A 282 -5.40 -1.29 5.17
#